data_98a0c7b957469feccb841a245bed6505
#
_entry.id   98a0c7b957469feccb841a245bed6505
#
_cell.length_a   1.000
_cell.length_b   1.000
_cell.length_c   1.000
_cell.angle_alpha   90.00
_cell.angle_beta   90.00
_cell.angle_gamma   90.00
#
_symmetry.space_group_name_H-M   'P 1'
#
loop_
_entity.id
_entity.type
_entity.pdbx_description
1 polymer ?
#
loop_
_entity_poly.entity_id
_entity_poly.type
_entity_poly.pdbx_seq_one_letter_code
_entity_poly.pdbx_strand_id
1 'polypeptide(L)'
;NQNGYVFGAIYNKKMEVVHYGTNKKEEIQLFRGSKYVQSKIGHTYQEAKKLLQTGCLVCFSGTPCQIAGLKNYLKKDYANLITVDLVCRGNPSPLLFRKYLEYQQIKYKNKVTGVKFRDKYYGYNYSTMTLDFEDERIQYHYGMEADLMLKFFFKGLCSKPACHQCVFKSIERVSDFTIFDCWNAKFYNKIMDKAGATHVFIHSQKGFDYFEYLKSYFVYQKSNVQKVVEQDGCMMLQSAIPSTRRADFFRDLNNLPFDRLQAKYFPLTLMRKIIIKMKPFFYHIGIFSIYMKLKKML
;
A
#
# COMPACT_ATOMS: atom_id res chain seq x y z
N ASN A 1 3.74 23.01 -10.97
CA ASN A 1 2.99 23.56 -12.08
C ASN A 1 1.53 23.73 -11.72
N GLN A 2 1.03 24.97 -11.75
CA GLN A 2 -0.21 25.37 -11.09
C GLN A 2 -1.51 24.84 -11.74
N ASN A 3 -1.44 24.22 -12.92
CA ASN A 3 -2.62 23.72 -13.66
C ASN A 3 -2.64 22.19 -13.84
N GLY A 4 -1.87 21.44 -13.08
CA GLY A 4 -1.84 19.99 -13.17
C GLY A 4 -2.84 19.34 -12.20
N TYR A 5 -3.45 18.23 -12.62
CA TYR A 5 -4.30 17.37 -11.77
C TYR A 5 -3.56 16.09 -11.39
N VAL A 6 -3.71 15.68 -10.13
CA VAL A 6 -3.18 14.40 -9.64
C VAL A 6 -4.35 13.51 -9.25
N PHE A 7 -4.33 12.27 -9.76
CA PHE A 7 -5.28 11.23 -9.40
C PHE A 7 -4.58 10.12 -8.63
N GLY A 8 -5.22 9.63 -7.58
CA GLY A 8 -4.72 8.52 -6.78
C GLY A 8 -5.73 7.99 -5.77
N ALA A 9 -5.32 7.01 -5.00
CA ALA A 9 -6.18 6.39 -3.99
C ALA A 9 -6.16 7.18 -2.68
N ILE A 10 -7.33 7.48 -2.13
CA ILE A 10 -7.53 8.15 -0.83
C ILE A 10 -8.53 7.37 0.03
N TYR A 11 -8.62 7.72 1.32
CA TYR A 11 -9.79 7.38 2.14
C TYR A 11 -10.84 8.48 2.02
N ASN A 12 -12.09 8.11 1.72
CA ASN A 12 -13.20 9.04 1.79
C ASN A 12 -13.70 9.20 3.25
N LYS A 13 -14.69 10.06 3.47
CA LYS A 13 -15.30 10.30 4.80
C LYS A 13 -15.90 9.05 5.46
N LYS A 14 -16.19 7.99 4.67
CA LYS A 14 -16.69 6.68 5.14
C LYS A 14 -15.57 5.66 5.34
N MET A 15 -14.29 6.08 5.29
CA MET A 15 -13.11 5.22 5.34
C MET A 15 -13.07 4.16 4.22
N GLU A 16 -13.76 4.37 3.10
CA GLU A 16 -13.60 3.55 1.91
C GLU A 16 -12.40 4.05 1.09
N VAL A 17 -11.66 3.13 0.48
CA VAL A 17 -10.59 3.49 -0.45
C VAL A 17 -11.20 3.79 -1.82
N VAL A 18 -11.02 5.01 -2.29
CA VAL A 18 -11.53 5.49 -3.58
C VAL A 18 -10.42 6.19 -4.37
N HIS A 19 -10.52 6.18 -5.70
CA HIS A 19 -9.72 7.10 -6.51
C HIS A 19 -10.35 8.49 -6.48
N TYR A 20 -9.50 9.48 -6.45
CA TYR A 20 -9.86 10.90 -6.36
C TYR A 20 -8.90 11.73 -7.19
N GLY A 21 -9.38 12.80 -7.78
CA GLY A 21 -8.58 13.76 -8.54
C GLY A 21 -8.59 15.13 -7.88
N THR A 22 -7.43 15.80 -7.82
CA THR A 22 -7.30 17.15 -7.30
C THR A 22 -6.20 17.93 -8.00
N ASN A 23 -6.31 19.25 -8.01
CA ASN A 23 -5.26 20.20 -8.36
C ASN A 23 -4.78 21.03 -7.15
N LYS A 24 -5.32 20.76 -5.97
CA LYS A 24 -4.98 21.46 -4.73
C LYS A 24 -3.73 20.83 -4.10
N LYS A 25 -2.69 21.65 -3.89
CA LYS A 25 -1.41 21.21 -3.32
C LYS A 25 -1.56 20.61 -1.92
N GLU A 26 -2.41 21.17 -1.10
CA GLU A 26 -2.71 20.73 0.26
C GLU A 26 -3.37 19.36 0.34
N GLU A 27 -4.07 18.95 -0.72
CA GLU A 27 -4.74 17.63 -0.78
C GLU A 27 -3.80 16.49 -1.28
N ILE A 28 -2.64 16.80 -1.85
CA ILE A 28 -1.70 15.79 -2.37
C ILE A 28 -1.24 14.83 -1.25
N GLN A 29 -1.17 15.28 -0.02
CA GLN A 29 -0.85 14.42 1.12
C GLN A 29 -1.83 13.27 1.33
N LEU A 30 -3.08 13.37 0.87
CA LEU A 30 -4.09 12.32 0.98
C LEU A 30 -3.72 11.05 0.18
N PHE A 31 -2.90 11.21 -0.87
CA PHE A 31 -2.43 10.09 -1.68
C PHE A 31 -1.31 9.30 -1.02
N ARG A 32 -0.63 9.88 -0.02
CA ARG A 32 0.50 9.23 0.65
C ARG A 32 0.10 7.96 1.40
N GLY A 33 1.03 7.05 1.49
CA GLY A 33 0.90 5.80 2.23
C GLY A 33 0.15 4.71 1.47
N SER A 34 0.58 3.48 1.69
CA SER A 34 -0.03 2.30 1.10
C SER A 34 -1.44 2.08 1.65
N LYS A 35 -2.37 1.75 0.77
CA LYS A 35 -3.74 1.37 1.09
C LYS A 35 -3.98 -0.04 0.58
N TYR A 36 -3.77 -1.07 1.44
CA TYR A 36 -3.94 -2.48 1.06
C TYR A 36 -5.42 -2.87 1.01
N VAL A 37 -6.17 -2.14 0.19
CA VAL A 37 -7.58 -2.37 -0.11
C VAL A 37 -7.81 -1.98 -1.56
N GLN A 38 -8.71 -2.68 -2.25
CA GLN A 38 -9.10 -2.28 -3.59
C GLN A 38 -9.77 -0.91 -3.57
N SER A 39 -9.21 0.05 -4.29
CA SER A 39 -9.85 1.36 -4.48
C SER A 39 -10.96 1.30 -5.54
N LYS A 40 -12.04 2.03 -5.28
CA LYS A 40 -13.11 2.25 -6.26
C LYS A 40 -12.65 3.31 -7.26
N ILE A 41 -12.56 2.97 -8.54
CA ILE A 41 -12.18 3.92 -9.61
C ILE A 41 -13.26 4.97 -9.84
N GLY A 42 -14.55 4.59 -9.71
CA GLY A 42 -15.65 5.52 -9.95
C GLY A 42 -15.59 6.14 -11.35
N HIS A 43 -15.74 7.45 -11.43
CA HIS A 43 -15.69 8.21 -12.67
C HIS A 43 -14.32 8.82 -13.00
N THR A 44 -13.26 8.50 -12.23
CA THR A 44 -11.96 9.18 -12.37
C THR A 44 -11.30 9.00 -13.74
N TYR A 45 -11.56 7.90 -14.47
CA TYR A 45 -11.08 7.77 -15.85
C TYR A 45 -11.77 8.77 -16.79
N GLN A 46 -13.07 9.01 -16.60
CA GLN A 46 -13.83 9.99 -17.39
C GLN A 46 -13.35 11.41 -17.08
N GLU A 47 -13.14 11.73 -15.82
CA GLU A 47 -12.62 13.02 -15.36
C GLU A 47 -11.22 13.28 -15.91
N ALA A 48 -10.31 12.31 -15.80
CA ALA A 48 -8.96 12.39 -16.36
C ALA A 48 -9.02 12.62 -17.88
N LYS A 49 -9.90 11.89 -18.63
CA LYS A 49 -10.05 12.07 -20.07
C LYS A 49 -10.50 13.49 -20.43
N LYS A 50 -11.49 14.04 -19.70
CA LYS A 50 -11.96 15.43 -19.93
C LYS A 50 -10.81 16.43 -19.73
N LEU A 51 -10.05 16.32 -18.64
CA LEU A 51 -8.93 17.19 -18.36
C LEU A 51 -7.81 17.08 -19.41
N LEU A 52 -7.49 15.86 -19.85
CA LEU A 52 -6.51 15.64 -20.93
C LEU A 52 -6.93 16.30 -22.24
N GLN A 53 -8.23 16.26 -22.57
CA GLN A 53 -8.77 16.87 -23.78
C GLN A 53 -8.73 18.41 -23.77
N THR A 54 -8.73 19.01 -22.58
CA THR A 54 -8.56 20.48 -22.43
C THR A 54 -7.08 20.91 -22.34
N GLY A 55 -6.14 19.99 -22.53
CA GLY A 55 -4.70 20.29 -22.46
C GLY A 55 -4.13 20.31 -21.03
N CYS A 56 -4.93 20.02 -19.98
CA CYS A 56 -4.42 19.96 -18.62
C CYS A 56 -3.40 18.82 -18.47
N LEU A 57 -2.32 19.08 -17.73
CA LEU A 57 -1.39 18.03 -17.31
C LEU A 57 -2.06 17.14 -16.26
N VAL A 58 -2.07 15.85 -16.49
CA VAL A 58 -2.65 14.86 -15.57
C VAL A 58 -1.58 13.86 -15.13
N CYS A 59 -1.39 13.70 -13.81
CA CYS A 59 -0.66 12.59 -13.24
C CYS A 59 -1.65 11.59 -12.64
N PHE A 60 -1.66 10.35 -13.14
CA PHE A 60 -2.56 9.32 -12.64
C PHE A 60 -1.77 8.18 -12.01
N SER A 61 -1.98 7.95 -10.70
CA SER A 61 -1.34 6.85 -9.96
C SER A 61 -2.33 5.73 -9.66
N GLY A 62 -1.86 4.49 -9.71
CA GLY A 62 -2.69 3.32 -9.41
C GLY A 62 -1.92 2.01 -9.39
N THR A 63 -2.62 0.90 -9.25
CA THR A 63 -2.01 -0.42 -9.48
C THR A 63 -1.79 -0.63 -10.98
N PRO A 64 -0.88 -1.56 -11.40
CA PRO A 64 -0.63 -1.80 -12.83
C PRO A 64 -1.89 -2.08 -13.65
N CYS A 65 -2.82 -2.87 -13.11
CA CYS A 65 -4.09 -3.15 -13.76
C CYS A 65 -5.00 -1.93 -13.87
N GLN A 66 -4.92 -0.97 -12.95
CA GLN A 66 -5.67 0.29 -13.03
C GLN A 66 -5.08 1.24 -14.07
N ILE A 67 -3.74 1.29 -14.18
CA ILE A 67 -3.10 2.08 -15.25
C ILE A 67 -3.40 1.48 -16.62
N ALA A 68 -3.33 0.15 -16.76
CA ALA A 68 -3.72 -0.51 -18.01
C ALA A 68 -5.19 -0.25 -18.35
N GLY A 69 -6.08 -0.29 -17.34
CA GLY A 69 -7.50 0.06 -17.50
C GLY A 69 -7.71 1.50 -17.94
N LEU A 70 -6.97 2.46 -17.39
CA LEU A 70 -7.01 3.86 -17.83
C LEU A 70 -6.59 3.99 -19.30
N LYS A 71 -5.44 3.42 -19.68
CA LYS A 71 -4.94 3.49 -21.07
C LYS A 71 -5.93 2.86 -22.06
N ASN A 72 -6.50 1.71 -21.72
CA ASN A 72 -7.53 1.07 -22.53
C ASN A 72 -8.81 1.91 -22.65
N TYR A 73 -9.19 2.62 -21.59
CA TYR A 73 -10.33 3.53 -21.61
C TYR A 73 -10.08 4.76 -22.51
N LEU A 74 -8.87 5.31 -22.48
CA LEU A 74 -8.47 6.48 -23.25
C LEU A 74 -8.35 6.17 -24.76
N LYS A 75 -7.94 4.95 -25.13
CA LYS A 75 -7.75 4.43 -26.50
C LYS A 75 -6.73 5.19 -27.36
N LYS A 76 -6.02 6.14 -26.80
CA LYS A 76 -4.91 6.87 -27.44
C LYS A 76 -3.94 7.36 -26.38
N ASP A 77 -2.71 7.61 -26.78
CA ASP A 77 -1.72 8.25 -25.93
C ASP A 77 -1.95 9.76 -25.87
N TYR A 78 -1.67 10.33 -24.70
CA TYR A 78 -1.72 11.75 -24.43
C TYR A 78 -0.35 12.23 -23.95
N ALA A 79 0.22 13.24 -24.61
CA ALA A 79 1.50 13.82 -24.21
C ALA A 79 1.45 14.46 -22.80
N ASN A 80 0.28 14.97 -22.42
CA ASN A 80 0.00 15.59 -21.12
C ASN A 80 -0.50 14.61 -20.05
N LEU A 81 -0.36 13.27 -20.25
CA LEU A 81 -0.64 12.26 -19.24
C LEU A 81 0.66 11.64 -18.72
N ILE A 82 0.89 11.71 -17.43
CA ILE A 82 1.92 10.94 -16.71
C ILE A 82 1.25 9.84 -15.89
N THR A 83 1.73 8.62 -16.04
CA THR A 83 1.19 7.46 -15.32
C THR A 83 2.22 6.89 -14.36
N VAL A 84 1.78 6.63 -13.13
CA VAL A 84 2.62 6.04 -12.07
C VAL A 84 1.95 4.78 -11.55
N ASP A 85 2.61 3.63 -11.67
CA ASP A 85 2.15 2.44 -10.99
C ASP A 85 3.06 2.06 -9.80
N LEU A 86 2.72 0.99 -9.13
CA LEU A 86 3.44 0.50 -7.96
C LEU A 86 3.64 -1.02 -8.03
N VAL A 87 4.63 -1.54 -7.33
CA VAL A 87 4.79 -2.97 -7.16
C VAL A 87 3.68 -3.50 -6.27
N CYS A 88 2.72 -4.19 -6.89
CA CYS A 88 1.48 -4.63 -6.27
C CYS A 88 1.54 -6.10 -5.88
N ARG A 89 1.27 -6.42 -4.60
CA ARG A 89 1.13 -7.79 -4.11
C ARG A 89 -0.26 -8.38 -4.41
N GLY A 90 -1.28 -7.54 -4.50
CA GLY A 90 -2.67 -7.93 -4.70
C GLY A 90 -3.63 -6.94 -4.06
N ASN A 91 -4.92 -7.10 -4.35
CA ASN A 91 -5.98 -6.23 -3.87
C ASN A 91 -6.89 -6.98 -2.88
N PRO A 92 -6.77 -6.69 -1.57
CA PRO A 92 -7.68 -7.21 -0.55
C PRO A 92 -9.13 -6.72 -0.73
N SER A 93 -10.05 -7.54 -0.23
CA SER A 93 -11.48 -7.27 -0.26
C SER A 93 -11.87 -6.02 0.54
N PRO A 94 -12.62 -5.06 -0.04
CA PRO A 94 -13.20 -3.95 0.71
C PRO A 94 -14.15 -4.38 1.84
N LEU A 95 -14.87 -5.51 1.66
CA LEU A 95 -15.71 -6.09 2.71
C LEU A 95 -14.90 -6.46 3.95
N LEU A 96 -13.74 -7.12 3.75
CA LEU A 96 -12.85 -7.45 4.87
C LEU A 96 -12.40 -6.19 5.62
N PHE A 97 -12.01 -5.15 4.88
CA PHE A 97 -11.54 -3.90 5.49
C PHE A 97 -12.64 -3.22 6.29
N ARG A 98 -13.87 -3.16 5.76
CA ARG A 98 -15.02 -2.62 6.49
C ARG A 98 -15.29 -3.39 7.79
N LYS A 99 -15.39 -4.73 7.74
CA LYS A 99 -15.57 -5.56 8.93
C LYS A 99 -14.42 -5.43 9.93
N TYR A 100 -13.20 -5.24 9.44
CA TYR A 100 -12.04 -4.99 10.29
C TYR A 100 -12.17 -3.67 11.05
N LEU A 101 -12.55 -2.58 10.37
CA LEU A 101 -12.75 -1.28 11.03
C LEU A 101 -13.90 -1.32 12.05
N GLU A 102 -15.03 -1.93 11.69
CA GLU A 102 -16.16 -2.14 12.60
C GLU A 102 -15.72 -2.90 13.86
N TYR A 103 -14.97 -3.99 13.69
CA TYR A 103 -14.42 -4.77 14.80
C TYR A 103 -13.51 -3.93 15.71
N GLN A 104 -12.61 -3.14 15.13
CA GLN A 104 -11.72 -2.29 15.92
C GLN A 104 -12.48 -1.21 16.68
N GLN A 105 -13.47 -0.58 16.04
CA GLN A 105 -14.31 0.44 16.69
C GLN A 105 -15.12 -0.15 17.88
N ILE A 106 -15.68 -1.35 17.71
CA ILE A 106 -16.38 -2.04 18.80
C ILE A 106 -15.40 -2.37 19.92
N LYS A 107 -14.24 -2.94 19.60
CA LYS A 107 -13.23 -3.36 20.58
C LYS A 107 -12.68 -2.23 21.42
N TYR A 108 -12.42 -1.09 20.79
CA TYR A 108 -11.88 0.10 21.49
C TYR A 108 -12.96 1.08 21.94
N LYS A 109 -14.24 0.79 21.65
CA LYS A 109 -15.40 1.67 21.93
C LYS A 109 -15.16 3.10 21.46
N ASN A 110 -14.50 3.24 20.32
CA ASN A 110 -14.11 4.54 19.76
C ASN A 110 -14.06 4.47 18.25
N LYS A 111 -14.32 5.60 17.58
CA LYS A 111 -14.35 5.67 16.12
C LYS A 111 -12.95 5.78 15.54
N VAL A 112 -12.68 5.03 14.48
CA VAL A 112 -11.44 5.13 13.70
C VAL A 112 -11.54 6.32 12.75
N THR A 113 -10.58 7.23 12.83
CA THR A 113 -10.48 8.45 12.02
C THR A 113 -9.37 8.41 10.98
N GLY A 114 -8.39 7.51 11.15
CA GLY A 114 -7.28 7.35 10.23
C GLY A 114 -6.72 5.93 10.19
N VAL A 115 -6.16 5.55 9.04
CA VAL A 115 -5.51 4.24 8.85
C VAL A 115 -4.23 4.41 8.06
N LYS A 116 -3.13 3.88 8.59
CA LYS A 116 -1.82 3.83 7.93
C LYS A 116 -1.34 2.38 7.89
N PHE A 117 -1.44 1.72 6.75
CA PHE A 117 -1.03 0.32 6.58
C PHE A 117 0.47 0.09 6.72
N ARG A 118 1.24 1.13 6.52
CA ARG A 118 2.71 1.11 6.52
C ARG A 118 3.29 2.30 7.25
N ASP A 119 2.84 2.47 8.49
CA ASP A 119 3.41 3.49 9.36
C ASP A 119 4.86 3.15 9.74
N LYS A 120 5.66 4.18 9.92
CA LYS A 120 7.07 4.12 10.32
C LYS A 120 7.25 4.35 11.82
N TYR A 121 6.20 4.16 12.63
CA TYR A 121 6.22 4.38 14.07
C TYR A 121 7.42 3.69 14.77
N TYR A 122 7.70 2.44 14.40
CA TYR A 122 8.86 1.70 14.88
C TYR A 122 10.06 1.75 13.92
N GLY A 123 10.08 2.68 12.96
CA GLY A 123 11.09 2.83 11.93
C GLY A 123 10.72 2.19 10.57
N TYR A 124 11.47 2.55 9.55
CA TYR A 124 11.20 2.18 8.15
C TYR A 124 11.08 0.67 7.92
N ASN A 125 11.94 -0.11 8.57
CA ASN A 125 12.02 -1.57 8.39
C ASN A 125 10.88 -2.34 9.09
N TYR A 126 10.05 -1.66 9.88
CA TYR A 126 9.00 -2.29 10.68
C TYR A 126 7.64 -1.83 10.22
N SER A 127 7.14 -2.47 9.15
CA SER A 127 5.81 -2.18 8.62
C SER A 127 4.75 -2.34 9.73
N THR A 128 4.09 -1.23 10.04
CA THR A 128 3.15 -1.12 11.17
C THR A 128 1.80 -0.65 10.65
N MET A 129 0.74 -1.35 11.02
CA MET A 129 -0.62 -0.82 10.95
C MET A 129 -0.82 0.16 12.09
N THR A 130 -1.14 1.39 11.77
CA THR A 130 -1.59 2.41 12.72
C THR A 130 -3.04 2.72 12.47
N LEU A 131 -3.82 2.75 13.54
CA LEU A 131 -5.18 3.28 13.55
C LEU A 131 -5.18 4.53 14.41
N ASP A 132 -5.65 5.62 13.83
CA ASP A 132 -5.94 6.84 14.55
C ASP A 132 -7.41 6.78 14.99
N PHE A 133 -7.71 7.13 16.24
CA PHE A 133 -9.05 7.14 16.83
C PHE A 133 -9.46 8.59 17.18
N GLU A 134 -10.77 8.84 17.38
CA GLU A 134 -11.23 10.13 17.87
C GLU A 134 -10.63 10.47 19.25
N ASP A 135 -10.48 9.47 20.14
CA ASP A 135 -9.70 9.59 21.36
C ASP A 135 -8.22 9.32 21.05
N GLU A 136 -7.43 10.37 20.92
CA GLU A 136 -6.00 10.31 20.60
C GLU A 136 -5.15 9.58 21.66
N ARG A 137 -5.69 9.29 22.84
CA ARG A 137 -5.03 8.50 23.89
C ARG A 137 -4.95 7.01 23.52
N ILE A 138 -5.79 6.54 22.58
CA ILE A 138 -5.79 5.16 22.14
C ILE A 138 -4.63 4.93 21.18
N GLN A 139 -3.64 4.15 21.59
CA GLN A 139 -2.48 3.81 20.80
C GLN A 139 -2.67 2.46 20.09
N TYR A 140 -2.62 2.45 18.74
CA TYR A 140 -2.69 1.24 17.93
C TYR A 140 -1.57 1.19 16.89
N HIS A 141 -0.49 0.48 17.19
CA HIS A 141 0.69 0.35 16.34
C HIS A 141 1.13 -1.11 16.28
N TYR A 142 0.49 -1.91 15.41
CA TYR A 142 0.75 -3.35 15.34
C TYR A 142 1.25 -3.76 13.95
N GLY A 143 2.25 -4.65 13.92
CA GLY A 143 2.72 -5.27 12.70
C GLY A 143 1.93 -6.54 12.36
N MET A 144 2.43 -7.28 11.37
CA MET A 144 1.83 -8.55 10.91
C MET A 144 1.75 -9.62 12.02
N GLU A 145 2.53 -9.50 13.10
CA GLU A 145 2.47 -10.40 14.27
C GLU A 145 1.15 -10.32 15.02
N ALA A 146 0.48 -9.17 14.98
CA ALA A 146 -0.71 -8.88 15.77
C ALA A 146 -1.89 -8.38 14.95
N ASP A 147 -1.64 -7.50 13.96
CA ASP A 147 -2.72 -6.93 13.15
C ASP A 147 -3.34 -7.95 12.20
N LEU A 148 -4.66 -8.10 12.29
CA LEU A 148 -5.40 -9.11 11.55
C LEU A 148 -5.55 -8.77 10.07
N MET A 149 -5.73 -7.50 9.72
CA MET A 149 -5.82 -7.10 8.31
C MET A 149 -4.52 -7.40 7.57
N LEU A 150 -3.38 -7.09 8.19
CA LEU A 150 -2.06 -7.44 7.64
C LEU A 150 -1.86 -8.96 7.57
N LYS A 151 -2.29 -9.72 8.62
CA LYS A 151 -2.20 -11.18 8.61
C LYS A 151 -2.99 -11.79 7.45
N PHE A 152 -4.26 -11.42 7.29
CA PHE A 152 -5.09 -11.93 6.20
C PHE A 152 -4.49 -11.62 4.83
N PHE A 153 -3.94 -10.43 4.65
CA PHE A 153 -3.32 -10.02 3.41
C PHE A 153 -2.03 -10.78 3.11
N PHE A 154 -1.07 -10.76 4.03
CA PHE A 154 0.24 -11.37 3.79
C PHE A 154 0.20 -12.91 3.76
N LYS A 155 -0.82 -13.54 4.37
CA LYS A 155 -1.06 -14.99 4.29
C LYS A 155 -1.90 -15.42 3.07
N GLY A 156 -2.17 -14.51 2.11
CA GLY A 156 -2.82 -14.83 0.85
C GLY A 156 -4.30 -15.21 0.96
N LEU A 157 -4.99 -14.79 2.03
CA LEU A 157 -6.38 -15.17 2.28
C LEU A 157 -7.40 -14.25 1.60
N CYS A 158 -7.09 -12.96 1.41
CA CYS A 158 -8.12 -11.96 1.16
C CYS A 158 -8.00 -11.21 -0.18
N SER A 159 -7.01 -11.53 -1.01
CA SER A 159 -6.86 -10.90 -2.33
C SER A 159 -7.80 -11.48 -3.36
N LYS A 160 -8.11 -10.73 -4.42
CA LYS A 160 -8.89 -11.19 -5.58
C LYS A 160 -8.26 -12.42 -6.23
N PRO A 161 -9.04 -13.35 -6.83
CA PRO A 161 -8.51 -14.49 -7.58
C PRO A 161 -7.50 -14.08 -8.65
N ALA A 162 -7.86 -13.10 -9.49
CA ALA A 162 -7.00 -12.59 -10.56
C ALA A 162 -5.65 -12.03 -10.07
N CYS A 163 -5.50 -11.65 -8.79
CA CYS A 163 -4.23 -11.20 -8.25
C CYS A 163 -3.22 -12.33 -8.06
N HIS A 164 -3.68 -13.58 -7.99
CA HIS A 164 -2.84 -14.75 -7.83
C HIS A 164 -2.32 -15.30 -9.17
N GLN A 165 -2.90 -14.84 -10.28
CA GLN A 165 -2.48 -15.12 -11.66
C GLN A 165 -2.44 -13.80 -12.44
N CYS A 166 -1.73 -12.81 -11.89
CA CYS A 166 -1.75 -11.45 -12.38
C CYS A 166 -0.94 -11.31 -13.67
N VAL A 167 -1.59 -10.96 -14.76
CA VAL A 167 -0.98 -10.73 -16.08
C VAL A 167 -0.06 -9.49 -16.14
N PHE A 168 -0.09 -8.66 -15.11
CA PHE A 168 0.75 -7.46 -15.01
C PHE A 168 2.05 -7.70 -14.22
N LYS A 169 2.47 -8.96 -14.08
CA LYS A 169 3.74 -9.34 -13.45
C LYS A 169 4.85 -9.34 -14.48
N SER A 170 5.47 -8.17 -14.67
CA SER A 170 6.58 -7.94 -15.59
C SER A 170 7.44 -6.78 -15.09
N ILE A 171 8.70 -6.72 -15.49
CA ILE A 171 9.54 -5.52 -15.37
C ILE A 171 9.05 -4.46 -16.34
N GLU A 172 8.67 -4.87 -17.54
CA GLU A 172 8.07 -3.98 -18.53
C GLU A 172 6.67 -3.58 -18.11
N ARG A 173 6.40 -2.28 -18.10
CA ARG A 173 5.14 -1.70 -17.65
C ARG A 173 4.55 -0.78 -18.70
N VAL A 174 3.24 -0.67 -18.69
CA VAL A 174 2.52 0.30 -19.51
C VAL A 174 2.52 1.71 -18.92
N SER A 175 2.91 1.87 -17.67
CA SER A 175 3.06 3.16 -16.97
C SER A 175 4.35 3.87 -17.37
N ASP A 176 4.44 5.16 -17.13
CA ASP A 176 5.68 5.92 -17.32
C ASP A 176 6.66 5.64 -16.16
N PHE A 177 6.14 5.45 -14.95
CA PHE A 177 6.92 5.15 -13.75
C PHE A 177 6.35 3.98 -12.97
N THR A 178 7.23 3.17 -12.35
CA THR A 178 6.87 2.24 -11.26
C THR A 178 7.61 2.66 -10.00
N ILE A 179 6.89 2.77 -8.88
CA ILE A 179 7.45 3.12 -7.57
C ILE A 179 7.24 1.98 -6.57
N PHE A 180 8.23 1.74 -5.71
CA PHE A 180 8.14 0.77 -4.62
C PHE A 180 9.19 1.02 -3.53
N ASP A 181 9.00 0.38 -2.39
CA ASP A 181 9.88 0.54 -1.24
C ASP A 181 11.28 0.01 -1.51
N CYS A 182 12.29 0.75 -1.07
CA CYS A 182 13.68 0.33 -1.06
C CYS A 182 14.04 -0.22 0.33
N TRP A 183 13.68 -1.48 0.60
CA TRP A 183 13.93 -2.12 1.91
C TRP A 183 15.41 -2.27 2.23
N ASN A 184 16.20 -2.47 1.20
CA ASN A 184 17.63 -2.69 1.28
C ASN A 184 18.44 -1.42 0.97
N ALA A 185 17.87 -0.23 1.20
CA ALA A 185 18.49 1.05 0.86
C ALA A 185 19.92 1.21 1.40
N LYS A 186 20.23 0.66 2.58
CA LYS A 186 21.56 0.64 3.16
C LYS A 186 22.63 -0.03 2.28
N PHE A 187 22.24 -0.91 1.36
CA PHE A 187 23.16 -1.55 0.40
C PHE A 187 23.38 -0.71 -0.85
N TYR A 188 22.51 0.26 -1.12
CA TYR A 188 22.57 1.12 -2.29
C TYR A 188 23.09 2.50 -1.94
N ASN A 189 22.75 3.04 -0.77
CA ASN A 189 23.11 4.38 -0.35
C ASN A 189 23.42 4.44 1.14
N LYS A 190 24.54 5.06 1.48
CA LYS A 190 24.94 5.29 2.89
C LYS A 190 24.16 6.45 3.53
N ILE A 191 23.54 7.31 2.73
CA ILE A 191 22.80 8.52 3.15
C ILE A 191 21.29 8.19 3.21
N MET A 192 20.90 7.28 4.05
CA MET A 192 19.49 7.00 4.27
C MET A 192 19.02 7.65 5.58
N ASP A 193 18.03 8.52 5.49
CA ASP A 193 17.36 9.04 6.66
C ASP A 193 16.34 8.04 7.23
N LYS A 194 15.72 8.37 8.36
CA LYS A 194 14.67 7.55 8.99
C LYS A 194 13.40 7.44 8.13
N ALA A 195 13.24 8.29 7.12
CA ALA A 195 12.11 8.29 6.21
C ALA A 195 12.16 7.15 5.19
N GLY A 196 13.37 6.58 4.96
CA GLY A 196 13.61 5.51 4.00
C GLY A 196 13.78 6.02 2.58
N ALA A 197 13.84 5.10 1.63
CA ALA A 197 14.02 5.39 0.21
C ALA A 197 12.97 4.69 -0.65
N THR A 198 12.81 5.16 -1.88
CA THR A 198 11.89 4.61 -2.87
C THR A 198 12.66 4.25 -4.13
N HIS A 199 12.46 3.05 -4.65
CA HIS A 199 12.87 2.72 -6.00
C HIS A 199 11.91 3.34 -7.00
N VAL A 200 12.48 3.90 -8.08
CA VAL A 200 11.74 4.44 -9.21
C VAL A 200 12.26 3.81 -10.48
N PHE A 201 11.39 3.09 -11.20
CA PHE A 201 11.68 2.60 -12.55
C PHE A 201 11.01 3.54 -13.56
N ILE A 202 11.72 3.86 -14.63
CA ILE A 202 11.25 4.71 -15.73
C ILE A 202 11.08 3.82 -16.95
N HIS A 203 9.89 3.80 -17.54
CA HIS A 203 9.53 2.86 -18.61
C HIS A 203 9.33 3.53 -19.98
N SER A 204 9.18 4.86 -20.04
CA SER A 204 8.92 5.58 -21.28
C SER A 204 9.88 6.75 -21.46
N GLN A 205 10.08 7.18 -22.72
CA GLN A 205 10.85 8.38 -23.01
C GLN A 205 10.22 9.60 -22.32
N LYS A 206 8.90 9.73 -22.37
CA LYS A 206 8.17 10.77 -21.66
C LYS A 206 8.46 10.77 -20.15
N GLY A 207 8.46 9.61 -19.51
CA GLY A 207 8.84 9.48 -18.10
C GLY A 207 10.28 9.92 -17.85
N PHE A 208 11.21 9.59 -18.75
CA PHE A 208 12.59 10.01 -18.66
C PHE A 208 12.72 11.54 -18.75
N ASP A 209 12.05 12.18 -19.71
CA ASP A 209 12.07 13.62 -19.88
C ASP A 209 11.52 14.35 -18.64
N TYR A 210 10.42 13.84 -18.06
CA TYR A 210 9.90 14.38 -16.81
C TYR A 210 10.84 14.15 -15.62
N PHE A 211 11.52 13.01 -15.53
CA PHE A 211 12.50 12.77 -14.49
C PHE A 211 13.67 13.75 -14.62
N GLU A 212 14.22 13.95 -15.82
CA GLU A 212 15.30 14.91 -16.06
C GLU A 212 14.92 16.33 -15.64
N TYR A 213 13.68 16.74 -15.91
CA TYR A 213 13.14 18.03 -15.46
C TYR A 213 13.02 18.14 -13.93
N LEU A 214 12.68 17.05 -13.25
CA LEU A 214 12.40 17.03 -11.82
C LEU A 214 13.60 16.61 -10.97
N LYS A 215 14.67 16.06 -11.52
CA LYS A 215 15.75 15.40 -10.76
C LYS A 215 16.44 16.32 -9.76
N SER A 216 16.47 17.63 -9.98
CA SER A 216 17.04 18.61 -9.03
C SER A 216 16.26 18.70 -7.71
N TYR A 217 15.03 18.22 -7.65
CA TYR A 217 14.21 18.19 -6.44
C TYR A 217 14.41 16.91 -5.61
N PHE A 218 15.23 15.96 -6.08
CA PHE A 218 15.45 14.67 -5.46
C PHE A 218 16.93 14.42 -5.17
N VAL A 219 17.20 13.75 -4.06
CA VAL A 219 18.47 13.06 -3.86
C VAL A 219 18.29 11.66 -4.43
N TYR A 220 19.00 11.32 -5.48
CA TYR A 220 18.86 10.04 -6.16
C TYR A 220 20.19 9.38 -6.49
N GLN A 221 20.18 8.08 -6.65
CA GLN A 221 21.31 7.28 -7.11
C GLN A 221 20.82 6.28 -8.14
N LYS A 222 21.52 6.15 -9.26
CA LYS A 222 21.28 5.10 -10.24
C LYS A 222 21.60 3.74 -9.64
N SER A 223 20.78 2.74 -9.97
CA SER A 223 20.94 1.37 -9.50
C SER A 223 20.80 0.37 -10.64
N ASN A 224 21.29 -0.85 -10.43
CA ASN A 224 21.12 -1.94 -11.38
C ASN A 224 19.71 -2.56 -11.23
N VAL A 225 18.94 -2.58 -12.32
CA VAL A 225 17.56 -3.07 -12.35
C VAL A 225 17.45 -4.50 -11.85
N GLN A 226 18.32 -5.38 -12.31
CA GLN A 226 18.29 -6.80 -11.98
C GLN A 226 18.49 -7.01 -10.48
N LYS A 227 19.50 -6.36 -9.90
CA LYS A 227 19.78 -6.40 -8.47
C LYS A 227 18.63 -5.85 -7.63
N VAL A 228 17.99 -4.76 -8.08
CA VAL A 228 16.84 -4.16 -7.39
C VAL A 228 15.64 -5.09 -7.40
N VAL A 229 15.36 -5.74 -8.54
CA VAL A 229 14.25 -6.70 -8.65
C VAL A 229 14.47 -7.92 -7.77
N GLU A 230 15.68 -8.46 -7.72
CA GLU A 230 16.03 -9.61 -6.87
C GLU A 230 15.88 -9.29 -5.38
N GLN A 231 16.30 -8.11 -4.94
CA GLN A 231 16.37 -7.76 -3.52
C GLN A 231 15.05 -7.20 -2.97
N ASP A 232 14.40 -6.28 -3.71
CA ASP A 232 13.24 -5.54 -3.23
C ASP A 232 12.01 -5.69 -4.13
N GLY A 233 12.20 -6.06 -5.40
CA GLY A 233 11.19 -6.03 -6.44
C GLY A 233 10.60 -7.39 -6.84
N CYS A 234 10.81 -8.48 -6.10
CA CYS A 234 10.35 -9.82 -6.51
C CYS A 234 8.86 -9.89 -6.87
N MET A 235 8.03 -9.05 -6.23
CA MET A 235 6.60 -8.93 -6.54
C MET A 235 6.32 -8.25 -7.89
N MET A 236 7.32 -7.74 -8.60
CA MET A 236 7.16 -7.32 -10.00
C MET A 236 6.97 -8.53 -10.92
N LEU A 237 7.65 -9.63 -10.63
CA LEU A 237 7.67 -10.84 -11.46
C LEU A 237 6.73 -11.91 -10.97
N GLN A 238 6.43 -11.95 -9.68
CA GLN A 238 5.71 -13.05 -9.06
C GLN A 238 4.37 -12.60 -8.47
N SER A 239 3.33 -13.39 -8.72
CA SER A 239 2.06 -13.25 -8.01
C SER A 239 2.15 -13.81 -6.60
N ALA A 240 1.41 -13.22 -5.67
CA ALA A 240 1.30 -13.78 -4.33
C ALA A 240 0.60 -15.14 -4.39
N ILE A 241 1.16 -16.13 -3.69
CA ILE A 241 0.57 -17.46 -3.60
C ILE A 241 -0.71 -17.40 -2.76
N PRO A 242 -1.85 -17.91 -3.27
CA PRO A 242 -3.08 -17.98 -2.48
C PRO A 242 -2.96 -19.01 -1.36
N SER A 243 -3.58 -18.72 -0.23
CA SER A 243 -3.77 -19.74 0.81
C SER A 243 -4.73 -20.83 0.34
N THR A 244 -4.46 -22.09 0.68
CA THR A 244 -5.39 -23.21 0.43
C THR A 244 -6.73 -22.99 1.14
N ARG A 245 -6.75 -22.24 2.24
CA ARG A 245 -7.96 -21.88 3.02
C ARG A 245 -8.69 -20.65 2.49
N ARG A 246 -8.29 -20.10 1.34
CA ARG A 246 -8.86 -18.86 0.81
C ARG A 246 -10.36 -18.96 0.51
N ALA A 247 -10.81 -20.05 -0.11
CA ALA A 247 -12.24 -20.27 -0.42
C ALA A 247 -13.09 -20.29 0.84
N ASP A 248 -12.64 -21.04 1.85
CA ASP A 248 -13.29 -21.11 3.16
C ASP A 248 -13.33 -19.75 3.85
N PHE A 249 -12.21 -19.01 3.75
CA PHE A 249 -12.13 -17.67 4.34
C PHE A 249 -13.19 -16.72 3.76
N PHE A 250 -13.43 -16.72 2.45
CA PHE A 250 -14.44 -15.84 1.85
C PHE A 250 -15.88 -16.27 2.22
N ARG A 251 -16.15 -17.57 2.33
CA ARG A 251 -17.41 -18.07 2.86
C ARG A 251 -17.63 -17.61 4.31
N ASP A 252 -16.62 -17.80 5.15
CA ASP A 252 -16.66 -17.39 6.56
C ASP A 252 -16.72 -15.87 6.73
N LEU A 253 -16.03 -15.11 5.89
CA LEU A 253 -16.07 -13.64 5.90
C LEU A 253 -17.48 -13.09 5.70
N ASN A 254 -18.31 -13.76 4.92
CA ASN A 254 -19.71 -13.36 4.75
C ASN A 254 -20.58 -13.72 5.97
N ASN A 255 -20.31 -14.85 6.62
CA ASN A 255 -21.21 -15.47 7.61
C ASN A 255 -20.76 -15.29 9.07
N LEU A 256 -19.48 -15.07 9.32
CA LEU A 256 -18.97 -14.99 10.69
C LEU A 256 -18.64 -13.55 11.12
N PRO A 257 -18.82 -13.24 12.41
CA PRO A 257 -18.28 -12.02 12.99
C PRO A 257 -16.74 -12.07 13.01
N PHE A 258 -16.13 -10.89 13.08
CA PHE A 258 -14.68 -10.76 12.86
C PHE A 258 -13.81 -11.45 13.93
N ASP A 259 -14.25 -11.48 15.17
CA ASP A 259 -13.59 -12.19 16.26
C ASP A 259 -13.54 -13.71 16.04
N ARG A 260 -14.61 -14.29 15.46
CA ARG A 260 -14.65 -15.70 15.08
C ARG A 260 -13.72 -16.01 13.91
N LEU A 261 -13.56 -15.07 12.96
CA LEU A 261 -12.55 -15.19 11.91
C LEU A 261 -11.14 -15.22 12.52
N GLN A 262 -10.86 -14.36 13.51
CA GLN A 262 -9.58 -14.40 14.22
C GLN A 262 -9.35 -15.75 14.89
N ALA A 263 -10.30 -16.23 15.64
CA ALA A 263 -10.19 -17.51 16.38
C ALA A 263 -9.96 -18.70 15.42
N LYS A 264 -10.64 -18.71 14.28
CA LYS A 264 -10.56 -19.80 13.29
C LYS A 264 -9.25 -19.77 12.47
N TYR A 265 -8.78 -18.59 12.05
CA TYR A 265 -7.66 -18.48 11.13
C TYR A 265 -6.33 -18.14 11.81
N PHE A 266 -6.37 -17.42 12.92
CA PHE A 266 -5.20 -16.98 13.67
C PHE A 266 -5.44 -17.04 15.18
N PRO A 267 -5.61 -18.25 15.74
CA PRO A 267 -5.81 -18.39 17.18
C PRO A 267 -4.63 -17.80 17.95
N LEU A 268 -4.94 -17.05 18.99
CA LEU A 268 -3.94 -16.41 19.85
C LEU A 268 -3.69 -17.28 21.09
N THR A 269 -2.52 -17.87 21.18
CA THR A 269 -2.03 -18.51 22.41
C THR A 269 -1.73 -17.46 23.47
N LEU A 270 -1.69 -17.86 24.73
CA LEU A 270 -1.34 -16.95 25.84
C LEU A 270 0.04 -16.33 25.63
N MET A 271 1.03 -17.13 25.23
CA MET A 271 2.38 -16.65 24.95
C MET A 271 2.40 -15.58 23.82
N ARG A 272 1.64 -15.79 22.74
CA ARG A 272 1.53 -14.78 21.68
C ARG A 272 0.93 -13.47 22.18
N LYS A 273 -0.10 -13.53 23.03
CA LYS A 273 -0.71 -12.33 23.63
C LYS A 273 0.31 -11.56 24.47
N ILE A 274 1.13 -12.25 25.27
CA ILE A 274 2.18 -11.63 26.09
C ILE A 274 3.22 -10.95 25.20
N ILE A 275 3.80 -11.67 24.23
CA ILE A 275 4.82 -11.13 23.34
C ILE A 275 4.32 -9.89 22.57
N ILE A 276 3.07 -9.92 22.09
CA ILE A 276 2.47 -8.77 21.39
C ILE A 276 2.40 -7.55 22.31
N LYS A 277 1.98 -7.75 23.57
CA LYS A 277 1.88 -6.64 24.56
C LYS A 277 3.23 -6.08 24.97
N MET A 278 4.31 -6.85 24.89
CA MET A 278 5.65 -6.40 25.24
C MET A 278 6.30 -5.49 24.17
N LYS A 279 5.73 -5.40 22.97
CA LYS A 279 6.29 -4.64 21.86
C LYS A 279 6.62 -3.18 22.19
N PRO A 280 5.70 -2.38 22.75
CA PRO A 280 6.00 -1.00 23.11
C PRO A 280 7.11 -0.90 24.15
N PHE A 281 7.10 -1.77 25.15
CA PHE A 281 8.14 -1.82 26.20
C PHE A 281 9.54 -2.00 25.59
N PHE A 282 9.74 -3.03 24.77
CA PHE A 282 11.04 -3.26 24.11
C PHE A 282 11.47 -2.09 23.20
N TYR A 283 10.53 -1.39 22.62
CA TYR A 283 10.82 -0.23 21.80
C TYR A 283 11.30 0.95 22.66
N HIS A 284 10.60 1.26 23.73
CA HIS A 284 10.91 2.42 24.60
C HIS A 284 12.24 2.26 25.35
N ILE A 285 12.63 1.04 25.71
CA ILE A 285 13.93 0.79 26.38
C ILE A 285 15.07 0.54 25.39
N GLY A 286 14.87 0.75 24.09
CA GLY A 286 15.91 0.69 23.07
C GLY A 286 16.39 -0.71 22.66
N ILE A 287 15.79 -1.79 23.18
CA ILE A 287 16.17 -3.18 22.85
C ILE A 287 15.19 -3.88 21.89
N PHE A 288 14.64 -3.12 20.96
CA PHE A 288 13.65 -3.63 20.00
C PHE A 288 14.16 -4.81 19.15
N SER A 289 15.47 -4.93 18.95
CA SER A 289 16.09 -6.07 18.28
C SER A 289 15.83 -7.41 18.98
N ILE A 290 15.72 -7.41 20.31
CA ILE A 290 15.38 -8.60 21.11
C ILE A 290 13.92 -8.99 20.84
N TYR A 291 13.02 -8.01 20.85
CA TYR A 291 11.61 -8.25 20.47
C TYR A 291 11.49 -8.89 19.09
N MET A 292 12.29 -8.42 18.12
CA MET A 292 12.28 -8.96 16.76
C MET A 292 12.79 -10.41 16.67
N LYS A 293 13.66 -10.84 17.57
CA LYS A 293 14.06 -12.27 17.70
C LYS A 293 12.91 -13.10 18.30
N LEU A 294 12.31 -12.64 19.39
CA LEU A 294 11.16 -13.31 20.02
C LEU A 294 9.96 -13.43 19.05
N LYS A 295 9.72 -12.40 18.25
CA LYS A 295 8.66 -12.40 17.24
C LYS A 295 8.81 -13.54 16.21
N LYS A 296 10.03 -13.94 15.87
CA LYS A 296 10.26 -15.05 14.92
C LYS A 296 9.79 -16.41 15.46
N MET A 297 9.58 -16.51 16.78
CA MET A 297 9.06 -17.71 17.44
C MET A 297 7.51 -17.76 17.41
N LEU A 298 6.83 -16.71 16.94
CA LEU A 298 5.39 -16.61 16.76
C LEU A 298 4.92 -17.12 15.39
#